data_424166a6f345c3c0ffd6efa52dd67d33
#
_entry.id   424166a6f345c3c0ffd6efa52dd67d33
#
_cell.length_a   1.000
_cell.length_b   1.000
_cell.length_c   1.000
_cell.angle_alpha   90.00
_cell.angle_beta   90.00
_cell.angle_gamma   90.00
#
_symmetry.space_group_name_H-M   'P 1'
#
loop_
_entity.id
_entity.type
_entity.pdbx_description
1 polymer ?
#
loop_
_entity_poly.entity_id
_entity_poly.type
_entity_poly.pdbx_seq_one_letter_code
_entity_poly.pdbx_strand_id
1 'polypeptide(L)'
;MNILPTAEPPCLPEIVERISRKFHPVQIILFGSWARGEAHEDSDVDLLVVLSKVEHKRKAAIQIGNSLSNLPISKDIIVTTPEEIKEYGKTVGNILLPALQEGKIIYENK
;
A
#
# COMPACT_ATOMS: atom_id res chain seq x y z
N MET A 1 -25.81 -10.61 4.15
CA MET A 1 -25.16 -10.48 3.89
C MET A 1 -24.15 -11.06 3.81
N ASN A 2 -23.68 -11.25 3.45
CA ASN A 2 -22.68 -11.72 3.58
C ASN A 2 -21.57 -11.10 3.30
N ILE A 3 -21.06 -10.75 3.99
CA ILE A 3 -19.93 -10.03 3.83
C ILE A 3 -18.85 -10.92 3.55
N LEU A 4 -18.12 -10.65 2.53
CA LEU A 4 -17.07 -11.48 2.16
C LEU A 4 -15.87 -11.09 2.93
N PRO A 5 -15.28 -11.97 3.71
CA PRO A 5 -14.07 -11.67 4.46
C PRO A 5 -12.90 -11.35 3.56
N THR A 6 -13.03 -11.68 2.29
CA THR A 6 -11.98 -11.42 1.33
C THR A 6 -12.29 -10.23 0.45
N ALA A 7 -13.21 -9.37 0.89
CA ALA A 7 -13.54 -8.19 0.13
C ALA A 7 -12.29 -7.36 -0.14
N GLU A 8 -12.16 -6.91 -1.34
CA GLU A 8 -11.07 -6.04 -1.75
C GLU A 8 -11.51 -4.60 -1.67
N PRO A 9 -10.58 -3.68 -1.48
CA PRO A 9 -10.92 -2.26 -1.54
C PRO A 9 -11.42 -1.89 -2.92
N PRO A 10 -12.28 -0.87 -3.01
CA PRO A 10 -12.75 -0.40 -4.32
C PRO A 10 -11.59 0.07 -5.17
N CYS A 11 -11.70 -0.13 -6.46
CA CYS A 11 -10.72 0.33 -7.44
C CYS A 11 -9.36 -0.33 -7.33
N LEU A 12 -9.25 -1.48 -6.67
CA LEU A 12 -7.95 -2.12 -6.47
C LEU A 12 -7.21 -2.39 -7.77
N PRO A 13 -7.83 -2.94 -8.82
CA PRO A 13 -7.10 -3.14 -10.07
C PRO A 13 -6.57 -1.84 -10.67
N GLU A 14 -7.34 -0.78 -10.62
CA GLU A 14 -6.90 0.52 -11.14
C GLU A 14 -5.75 1.10 -10.31
N ILE A 15 -5.80 0.92 -8.99
CA ILE A 15 -4.73 1.37 -8.11
C ILE A 15 -3.43 0.69 -8.50
N VAL A 16 -3.47 -0.64 -8.60
CA VAL A 16 -2.28 -1.43 -8.92
C VAL A 16 -1.74 -1.05 -10.29
N GLU A 17 -2.63 -0.93 -11.28
CA GLU A 17 -2.20 -0.59 -12.63
C GLU A 17 -1.52 0.77 -12.69
N ARG A 18 -2.10 1.77 -12.06
CA ARG A 18 -1.53 3.12 -12.12
C ARG A 18 -0.20 3.22 -11.42
N ILE A 19 -0.09 2.63 -10.25
CA ILE A 19 1.17 2.67 -9.51
C ILE A 19 2.24 1.88 -10.23
N SER A 20 1.90 0.67 -10.69
CA SER A 20 2.90 -0.18 -11.34
C SER A 20 3.41 0.41 -12.64
N ARG A 21 2.52 1.00 -13.42
CA ARG A 21 2.90 1.57 -14.71
C ARG A 21 3.76 2.80 -14.57
N LYS A 22 3.43 3.65 -13.60
CA LYS A 22 4.05 4.96 -13.48
C LYS A 22 5.29 4.98 -12.61
N PHE A 23 5.29 4.17 -11.55
CA PHE A 23 6.35 4.22 -10.54
C PHE A 23 7.23 2.98 -10.51
N HIS A 24 6.82 1.91 -11.17
CA HIS A 24 7.59 0.66 -11.28
C HIS A 24 8.07 0.15 -9.92
N PRO A 25 7.17 -0.05 -8.97
CA PRO A 25 7.59 -0.50 -7.64
C PRO A 25 8.06 -1.95 -7.64
N VAL A 26 8.84 -2.28 -6.62
CA VAL A 26 9.23 -3.67 -6.37
C VAL A 26 8.02 -4.46 -5.88
N GLN A 27 7.25 -3.86 -4.99
CA GLN A 27 6.05 -4.46 -4.42
C GLN A 27 5.06 -3.40 -4.03
N ILE A 28 3.78 -3.77 -3.98
CA ILE A 28 2.74 -2.97 -3.35
C ILE A 28 2.07 -3.88 -2.34
N ILE A 29 2.01 -3.44 -1.09
CA ILE A 29 1.44 -4.22 0.01
C ILE A 29 0.23 -3.48 0.55
N LEU A 30 -0.90 -4.18 0.59
CA LEU A 30 -2.12 -3.67 1.22
C LEU A 30 -2.06 -4.03 2.70
N PHE A 31 -2.24 -3.05 3.57
CA PHE A 31 -2.25 -3.31 4.99
C PHE A 31 -3.43 -2.57 5.63
N GLY A 32 -3.48 -2.56 6.96
CA GLY A 32 -4.56 -1.89 7.68
C GLY A 32 -5.86 -2.67 7.63
N SER A 33 -6.98 -1.96 7.79
CA SER A 33 -8.28 -2.61 7.98
C SER A 33 -8.69 -3.47 6.80
N TRP A 34 -8.38 -3.07 5.57
CA TRP A 34 -8.72 -3.88 4.41
C TRP A 34 -7.95 -5.21 4.41
N ALA A 35 -6.70 -5.19 4.86
CA ALA A 35 -5.90 -6.42 4.92
C ALA A 35 -6.38 -7.33 6.03
N ARG A 36 -6.90 -6.76 7.13
CA ARG A 36 -7.38 -7.54 8.27
C ARG A 36 -8.80 -8.06 8.09
N GLY A 37 -9.50 -7.65 7.03
CA GLY A 37 -10.89 -8.04 6.84
C GLY A 37 -11.85 -7.28 7.73
N GLU A 38 -11.46 -6.11 8.19
CA GLU A 38 -12.25 -5.28 9.11
C GLU A 38 -12.75 -4.00 8.47
N ALA A 39 -12.50 -3.81 7.18
CA ALA A 39 -12.81 -2.55 6.54
C ALA A 39 -14.30 -2.38 6.27
N HIS A 40 -14.70 -1.12 6.26
CA HIS A 40 -16.02 -0.69 5.80
C HIS A 40 -15.84 0.04 4.47
N GLU A 41 -16.93 0.35 3.78
CA GLU A 41 -16.84 1.05 2.50
C GLU A 41 -16.06 2.36 2.60
N ASP A 42 -16.13 3.02 3.75
CA ASP A 42 -15.46 4.31 3.94
C ASP A 42 -14.07 4.18 4.53
N SER A 43 -13.59 2.97 4.76
CA SER A 43 -12.27 2.78 5.33
C SER A 43 -11.18 3.19 4.34
N ASP A 44 -10.12 3.79 4.87
CA ASP A 44 -8.97 4.16 4.04
C ASP A 44 -8.28 2.92 3.48
N VAL A 45 -7.79 3.05 2.29
CA VAL A 45 -6.96 2.03 1.66
C VAL A 45 -5.51 2.33 2.02
N ASP A 46 -4.92 1.49 2.85
CA ASP A 46 -3.54 1.68 3.32
C ASP A 46 -2.58 0.87 2.47
N LEU A 47 -1.67 1.57 1.81
CA LEU A 47 -0.74 0.95 0.88
C LEU A 47 0.70 1.24 1.27
N LEU A 48 1.51 0.19 1.27
CA LEU A 48 2.94 0.31 1.41
C LEU A 48 3.54 0.07 0.04
N VAL A 49 4.12 1.11 -0.55
CA VAL A 49 4.71 1.03 -1.87
C VAL A 49 6.22 0.90 -1.72
N VAL A 50 6.76 -0.23 -2.16
CA VAL A 50 8.18 -0.51 -2.03
C VAL A 50 8.86 -0.13 -3.35
N LEU A 51 9.67 0.92 -3.30
CA LEU A 51 10.44 1.38 -4.46
C LEU A 51 11.90 0.97 -4.28
N SER A 52 12.56 0.60 -5.39
CA SER A 52 13.95 0.15 -5.28
C SER A 52 14.87 1.26 -4.79
N LYS A 53 14.58 2.50 -5.21
CA LYS A 53 15.33 3.68 -4.77
C LYS A 53 14.38 4.83 -4.66
N VAL A 54 14.59 5.68 -3.67
CA VAL A 54 13.80 6.90 -3.53
C VAL A 54 14.63 7.94 -2.79
N GLU A 55 14.69 9.15 -3.33
CA GLU A 55 15.41 10.24 -2.68
C GLU A 55 14.58 10.90 -1.59
N HIS A 56 13.29 11.12 -1.87
CA HIS A 56 12.37 11.79 -0.96
C HIS A 56 11.09 10.99 -0.85
N LYS A 57 10.98 10.19 0.21
CA LYS A 57 9.84 9.29 0.38
C LYS A 57 8.51 10.04 0.46
N ARG A 58 8.48 11.15 1.19
CA ARG A 58 7.25 11.93 1.31
C ARG A 58 6.80 12.47 -0.04
N LYS A 59 7.73 12.98 -0.83
CA LYS A 59 7.43 13.50 -2.14
C LYS A 59 6.91 12.39 -3.05
N ALA A 60 7.55 11.23 -3.00
CA ALA A 60 7.09 10.07 -3.77
C ALA A 60 5.68 9.66 -3.36
N ALA A 61 5.40 9.63 -2.05
CA ALA A 61 4.06 9.28 -1.56
C ALA A 61 3.01 10.27 -2.07
N ILE A 62 3.33 11.55 -2.09
CA ILE A 62 2.42 12.56 -2.61
C ILE A 62 2.16 12.35 -4.09
N GLN A 63 3.20 12.08 -4.86
CA GLN A 63 3.06 11.84 -6.29
C GLN A 63 2.21 10.61 -6.58
N ILE A 64 2.41 9.54 -5.81
CA ILE A 64 1.60 8.34 -5.94
C ILE A 64 0.15 8.65 -5.61
N GLY A 65 -0.08 9.34 -4.50
CA GLY A 65 -1.42 9.74 -4.11
C GLY A 65 -2.11 10.57 -5.20
N ASN A 66 -1.38 11.50 -5.78
CA ASN A 66 -1.92 12.35 -6.85
C ASN A 66 -2.32 11.54 -8.08
N SER A 67 -1.56 10.49 -8.38
CA SER A 67 -1.89 9.64 -9.53
C SER A 67 -3.20 8.89 -9.35
N LEU A 68 -3.68 8.79 -8.11
CA LEU A 68 -4.92 8.11 -7.77
C LEU A 68 -6.05 9.10 -7.42
N SER A 69 -5.81 10.38 -7.61
CA SER A 69 -6.73 11.43 -7.09
C SER A 69 -8.11 11.39 -7.71
N ASN A 70 -8.26 10.87 -8.92
CA ASN A 70 -9.56 10.79 -9.56
C ASN A 70 -10.35 9.51 -9.21
N LEU A 71 -9.78 8.67 -8.37
CA LEU A 71 -10.50 7.49 -7.91
C LEU A 71 -11.27 7.85 -6.63
N PRO A 72 -12.50 7.34 -6.49
CA PRO A 72 -13.34 7.71 -5.33
C PRO A 72 -12.98 6.90 -4.09
N ILE A 73 -11.76 7.05 -3.63
CA ILE A 73 -11.26 6.31 -2.46
C ILE A 73 -10.47 7.23 -1.56
N SER A 74 -10.55 6.97 -0.26
CA SER A 74 -9.62 7.53 0.71
C SER A 74 -8.44 6.60 0.80
N LYS A 75 -7.24 7.16 0.79
CA LYS A 75 -6.04 6.34 0.76
C LYS A 75 -4.94 6.94 1.60
N ASP A 76 -4.08 6.07 2.11
CA ASP A 76 -2.90 6.46 2.85
C ASP A 76 -1.72 5.72 2.22
N ILE A 77 -0.76 6.47 1.69
CA ILE A 77 0.36 5.90 0.96
C ILE A 77 1.63 6.07 1.78
N ILE A 78 2.29 4.96 2.05
CA ILE A 78 3.59 4.95 2.71
C ILE A 78 4.59 4.38 1.73
N VAL A 79 5.71 5.06 1.56
CA VAL A 79 6.77 4.65 0.64
C VAL A 79 7.95 4.14 1.44
N THR A 80 8.50 3.02 1.02
CA THR A 80 9.69 2.45 1.63
C THR A 80 10.58 1.83 0.55
N THR A 81 11.71 1.28 0.97
CA THR A 81 12.64 0.59 0.07
C THR A 81 12.95 -0.78 0.64
N PRO A 82 13.47 -1.71 -0.18
CA PRO A 82 13.90 -3.01 0.36
C PRO A 82 14.94 -2.88 1.46
N GLU A 83 15.81 -1.89 1.37
CA GLU A 83 16.81 -1.65 2.41
C GLU A 83 16.19 -1.28 3.74
N GLU A 84 15.18 -0.41 3.71
CA GLU A 84 14.49 -0.02 4.93
C GLU A 84 13.72 -1.18 5.54
N ILE A 85 13.12 -2.00 4.70
CA ILE A 85 12.42 -3.18 5.18
C ILE A 85 13.39 -4.11 5.90
N LYS A 86 14.57 -4.30 5.31
CA LYS A 86 15.58 -5.14 5.90
C LYS A 86 16.07 -4.58 7.24
N GLU A 87 16.23 -3.26 7.31
CA GLU A 87 16.78 -2.60 8.50
C GLU A 87 15.74 -2.40 9.60
N TYR A 88 14.53 -1.98 9.23
CA TYR A 88 13.52 -1.56 10.21
C TYR A 88 12.25 -2.41 10.24
N GLY A 89 12.13 -3.39 9.37
CA GLY A 89 10.90 -4.15 9.25
C GLY A 89 10.53 -4.97 10.48
N LYS A 90 11.48 -5.17 11.39
CA LYS A 90 11.25 -5.92 12.64
C LYS A 90 11.31 -5.03 13.88
N THR A 91 11.39 -3.72 13.68
CA THR A 91 11.52 -2.78 14.78
C THR A 91 10.15 -2.45 15.36
N VAL A 92 9.97 -2.75 16.63
CA VAL A 92 8.72 -2.43 17.33
C VAL A 92 8.55 -0.92 17.39
N GLY A 93 7.35 -0.44 17.08
CA GLY A 93 7.06 0.97 17.05
C GLY A 93 7.21 1.62 15.69
N ASN A 94 7.75 0.87 14.73
CA ASN A 94 7.87 1.35 13.35
C ASN A 94 6.66 0.84 12.55
N ILE A 95 6.13 1.69 11.68
CA ILE A 95 4.94 1.32 10.87
C ILE A 95 5.21 0.12 9.96
N LEU A 96 6.47 -0.13 9.60
CA LEU A 96 6.81 -1.23 8.71
C LEU A 96 6.49 -2.60 9.31
N LEU A 97 6.70 -2.74 10.63
CA LEU A 97 6.44 -4.03 11.27
C LEU A 97 4.98 -4.47 11.14
N PRO A 98 4.00 -3.68 11.57
CA PRO A 98 2.61 -4.12 11.42
C PRO A 98 2.20 -4.22 9.95
N ALA A 99 2.68 -3.33 9.09
CA ALA A 99 2.34 -3.40 7.68
C ALA A 99 2.82 -4.70 7.04
N LEU A 100 4.02 -5.15 7.41
CA LEU A 100 4.56 -6.39 6.87
C LEU A 100 3.91 -7.63 7.49
N GLN A 101 3.58 -7.58 8.78
CA GLN A 101 2.97 -8.72 9.46
C GLN A 101 1.55 -8.98 9.00
N GLU A 102 0.75 -7.95 8.82
CA GLU A 102 -0.66 -8.12 8.45
C GLU A 102 -0.92 -7.88 6.98
N GLY A 103 0.06 -7.35 6.26
CA GLY A 103 -0.14 -6.93 4.89
C GLY A 103 -0.27 -8.07 3.90
N LYS A 104 -0.90 -7.75 2.78
CA LYS A 104 -1.05 -8.67 1.66
C LYS A 104 -0.37 -8.08 0.45
N ILE A 105 0.48 -8.86 -0.20
CA ILE A 105 1.15 -8.42 -1.41
C ILE A 105 0.11 -8.41 -2.53
N ILE A 106 -0.18 -7.23 -3.07
CA ILE A 106 -1.14 -7.10 -4.16
C ILE A 106 -0.47 -6.88 -5.50
N TYR A 107 0.84 -6.61 -5.48
CA TYR A 107 1.63 -6.49 -6.70
C TYR A 107 3.09 -6.80 -6.38
N GLU A 108 3.73 -7.54 -7.25
CA GLU A 108 5.13 -7.87 -7.11
C GLU A 108 5.77 -7.90 -8.48
N ASN A 109 6.87 -7.16 -8.62
CA ASN A 109 7.64 -7.16 -9.85
C ASN A 109 8.73 -8.20 -9.74
N LYS A 110 8.67 -9.21 -10.58
CA LYS A 110 9.66 -10.29 -10.55
C LYS A 110 10.75 -10.09 -11.58
#